data_0fd2223f56c70a28aefd3ef5d4a82d73
#
_entry.id   0fd2223f56c70a28aefd3ef5d4a82d73
#
_cell.length_a   1.000
_cell.length_b   1.000
_cell.length_c   1.000
_cell.angle_alpha   90.00
_cell.angle_beta   90.00
_cell.angle_gamma   90.00
#
_symmetry.space_group_name_H-M   'P 1'
#
loop_
_entity.id
_entity.type
_entity.pdbx_description
1 polymer ?
#
loop_
_entity_poly.entity_id
_entity_poly.type
_entity_poly.pdbx_seq_one_letter_code
_entity_poly.pdbx_strand_id
1 'polypeptide(L)'
;LYNGFFVIVAIYLWTMLDWQVEKFSRIAGTAAFIWRLILTTGTGAIFGFLVSRQAYDAAIMAPMFIIMSFSFGLAIYILVLMASFKWTHRELGDVVIKRLKNLLGVFVAATLYFSLAYHVTNLYATEHHGIESFILLDGGVYTQMYWIGQVLLGSIIPLALVYCPRPASNRLWT
;
A
#
# COMPACT_ATOMS: atom_id res chain seq x y z
N LEU A 1 -19.49 -4.55 5.50
CA LEU A 1 -18.59 -4.47 4.34
C LEU A 1 -17.52 -5.56 4.39
N TYR A 2 -16.80 -5.77 5.51
CA TYR A 2 -15.75 -6.79 5.63
C TYR A 2 -16.29 -8.22 5.45
N ASN A 3 -17.43 -8.56 6.06
CA ASN A 3 -18.04 -9.88 5.88
C ASN A 3 -18.39 -10.17 4.42
N GLY A 4 -18.88 -9.18 3.67
CA GLY A 4 -19.13 -9.33 2.24
C GLY A 4 -17.84 -9.59 1.45
N PHE A 5 -16.73 -8.95 1.81
CA PHE A 5 -15.44 -9.21 1.20
C PHE A 5 -14.97 -10.66 1.41
N PHE A 6 -15.08 -11.18 2.63
CA PHE A 6 -14.73 -12.59 2.91
C PHE A 6 -15.56 -13.58 2.10
N VAL A 7 -16.86 -13.32 1.94
CA VAL A 7 -17.74 -14.17 1.11
C VAL A 7 -17.28 -14.17 -0.34
N ILE A 8 -17.02 -12.99 -0.92
CA ILE A 8 -16.55 -12.86 -2.31
C ILE A 8 -15.21 -13.56 -2.51
N VAL A 9 -14.28 -13.41 -1.57
CA VAL A 9 -12.97 -14.09 -1.62
C VAL A 9 -13.13 -15.59 -1.50
N ALA A 10 -14.02 -16.09 -0.63
CA ALA A 10 -14.30 -17.51 -0.52
C ALA A 10 -14.88 -18.09 -1.82
N ILE A 11 -15.81 -17.39 -2.46
CA ILE A 11 -16.35 -17.76 -3.77
C ILE A 11 -15.23 -17.76 -4.82
N TYR A 12 -14.40 -16.73 -4.84
CA TYR A 12 -13.26 -16.64 -5.77
C TYR A 12 -12.29 -17.82 -5.61
N LEU A 13 -11.91 -18.15 -4.37
CA LEU A 13 -11.06 -19.31 -4.10
C LEU A 13 -11.72 -20.62 -4.52
N TRP A 14 -13.03 -20.78 -4.26
CA TRP A 14 -13.78 -21.95 -4.73
C TRP A 14 -13.72 -22.09 -6.24
N THR A 15 -13.96 -21.00 -6.99
CA THR A 15 -13.90 -21.01 -8.46
C THR A 15 -12.52 -21.29 -9.02
N MET A 16 -11.44 -21.03 -8.26
CA MET A 16 -10.07 -21.36 -8.66
C MET A 16 -9.72 -22.84 -8.42
N LEU A 17 -10.30 -23.45 -7.39
CA LEU A 17 -10.01 -24.84 -7.03
C LEU A 17 -10.83 -25.85 -7.80
N ASP A 18 -11.99 -25.45 -8.30
CA ASP A 18 -12.90 -26.33 -9.06
C ASP A 18 -12.79 -26.05 -10.56
N TRP A 19 -12.26 -27.03 -11.31
CA TRP A 19 -12.06 -26.93 -12.76
C TRP A 19 -13.34 -26.66 -13.55
N GLN A 20 -14.48 -27.13 -13.06
CA GLN A 20 -15.76 -26.91 -13.76
C GLN A 20 -16.23 -25.45 -13.72
N VAL A 21 -15.77 -24.69 -12.73
CA VAL A 21 -16.19 -23.30 -12.45
C VAL A 21 -15.13 -22.27 -12.79
N GLU A 22 -13.97 -22.70 -13.31
CA GLU A 22 -12.83 -21.83 -13.67
C GLU A 22 -13.22 -20.63 -14.56
N LYS A 23 -14.23 -20.82 -15.43
CA LYS A 23 -14.76 -19.76 -16.31
C LYS A 23 -15.26 -18.54 -15.53
N PHE A 24 -15.75 -18.73 -14.31
CA PHE A 24 -16.27 -17.66 -13.45
C PHE A 24 -15.17 -17.00 -12.60
N SER A 25 -13.98 -17.58 -12.53
CA SER A 25 -12.86 -17.06 -11.72
C SER A 25 -12.52 -15.61 -12.08
N ARG A 26 -12.53 -15.27 -13.37
CA ARG A 26 -12.24 -13.91 -13.83
C ARG A 26 -13.28 -12.89 -13.34
N ILE A 27 -14.57 -13.27 -13.37
CA ILE A 27 -15.67 -12.40 -12.92
C ILE A 27 -15.62 -12.23 -11.41
N ALA A 28 -15.42 -13.33 -10.67
CA ALA A 28 -15.31 -13.31 -9.22
C ALA A 28 -14.08 -12.49 -8.75
N GLY A 29 -12.94 -12.62 -9.45
CA GLY A 29 -11.75 -11.83 -9.17
C GLY A 29 -11.95 -10.33 -9.41
N THR A 30 -12.64 -9.96 -10.49
CA THR A 30 -12.96 -8.56 -10.77
C THR A 30 -13.93 -8.00 -9.72
N ALA A 31 -14.94 -8.77 -9.32
CA ALA A 31 -15.87 -8.38 -8.28
C ALA A 31 -15.16 -8.20 -6.92
N ALA A 32 -14.24 -9.11 -6.56
CA ALA A 32 -13.41 -9.00 -5.35
C ALA A 32 -12.55 -7.72 -5.37
N PHE A 33 -11.96 -7.38 -6.52
CA PHE A 33 -11.15 -6.18 -6.69
C PHE A 33 -11.98 -4.90 -6.50
N ILE A 34 -13.15 -4.81 -7.16
CA ILE A 34 -14.05 -3.65 -7.03
C ILE A 34 -14.52 -3.51 -5.58
N TRP A 35 -14.94 -4.62 -4.96
CA TRP A 35 -15.37 -4.62 -3.56
C TRP A 35 -14.25 -4.16 -2.61
N ARG A 36 -13.02 -4.58 -2.88
CA ARG A 36 -11.84 -4.13 -2.12
C ARG A 36 -11.62 -2.62 -2.23
N LEU A 37 -11.80 -2.04 -3.43
CA LEU A 37 -11.70 -0.58 -3.62
C LEU A 37 -12.78 0.16 -2.84
N ILE A 38 -14.04 -0.30 -2.91
CA ILE A 38 -15.15 0.28 -2.14
C ILE A 38 -14.86 0.23 -0.64
N LEU A 39 -14.38 -0.91 -0.15
CA LEU A 39 -14.06 -1.11 1.26
C LEU A 39 -12.94 -0.17 1.72
N THR A 40 -11.86 -0.07 0.94
CA THR A 40 -10.71 0.79 1.27
C THR A 40 -11.07 2.27 1.21
N THR A 41 -11.84 2.68 0.18
CA THR A 41 -12.36 4.05 0.06
C THR A 41 -13.27 4.39 1.23
N GLY A 42 -14.20 3.50 1.59
CA GLY A 42 -15.08 3.69 2.74
C GLY A 42 -14.33 3.83 4.06
N THR A 43 -13.29 3.03 4.27
CA THR A 43 -12.44 3.15 5.46
C THR A 43 -11.72 4.50 5.50
N GLY A 44 -11.11 4.91 4.40
CA GLY A 44 -10.45 6.22 4.30
C GLY A 44 -11.41 7.39 4.47
N ALA A 45 -12.62 7.28 3.90
CA ALA A 45 -13.67 8.28 4.06
C ALA A 45 -14.15 8.41 5.52
N ILE A 46 -14.29 7.31 6.25
CA ILE A 46 -14.65 7.35 7.67
C ILE A 46 -13.63 8.19 8.45
N PHE A 47 -12.33 8.02 8.19
CA PHE A 47 -11.31 8.84 8.82
C PHE A 47 -11.36 10.29 8.34
N GLY A 48 -11.55 10.53 7.05
CA GLY A 48 -11.65 11.88 6.49
C GLY A 48 -12.87 12.69 6.93
N PHE A 49 -13.91 12.05 7.44
CA PHE A 49 -15.11 12.71 7.99
C PHE A 49 -15.10 12.84 9.51
N LEU A 50 -14.02 12.49 10.18
CA LEU A 50 -13.87 12.65 11.63
C LEU A 50 -13.49 14.09 12.01
N VAL A 51 -14.42 15.02 11.82
CA VAL A 51 -14.26 16.47 12.11
C VAL A 51 -13.80 16.72 13.54
N SER A 52 -14.19 15.88 14.50
CA SER A 52 -13.78 16.00 15.90
C SER A 52 -12.29 15.72 16.14
N ARG A 53 -11.59 15.14 15.15
CA ARG A 53 -10.16 14.84 15.20
C ARG A 53 -9.44 15.54 14.07
N GLN A 54 -9.00 16.74 14.30
CA GLN A 54 -8.30 17.61 13.34
C GLN A 54 -7.13 16.95 12.62
N ALA A 55 -6.53 15.92 13.23
CA ALA A 55 -5.43 15.15 12.59
C ALA A 55 -5.89 14.27 11.41
N TYR A 56 -7.20 14.03 11.24
CA TYR A 56 -7.71 13.12 10.20
C TYR A 56 -8.73 13.78 9.28
N ASP A 57 -9.23 14.95 9.62
CA ASP A 57 -10.27 15.66 8.89
C ASP A 57 -9.74 16.21 7.55
N ALA A 58 -9.59 15.30 6.59
CA ALA A 58 -9.17 15.66 5.23
C ALA A 58 -9.73 14.68 4.19
N ALA A 59 -10.35 15.21 3.14
CA ALA A 59 -10.90 14.41 2.04
C ALA A 59 -9.83 13.56 1.32
N ILE A 60 -8.56 13.96 1.38
CA ILE A 60 -7.43 13.25 0.79
C ILE A 60 -7.16 11.88 1.45
N MET A 61 -7.74 11.62 2.63
CA MET A 61 -7.59 10.34 3.32
C MET A 61 -8.10 9.15 2.49
N ALA A 62 -9.22 9.30 1.77
CA ALA A 62 -9.78 8.23 0.97
C ALA A 62 -8.81 7.75 -0.15
N PRO A 63 -8.32 8.61 -1.06
CA PRO A 63 -7.34 8.20 -2.07
C PRO A 63 -6.00 7.77 -1.46
N MET A 64 -5.56 8.37 -0.35
CA MET A 64 -4.33 7.98 0.34
C MET A 64 -4.41 6.53 0.84
N PHE A 65 -5.53 6.12 1.47
CA PHE A 65 -5.74 4.74 1.91
C PHE A 65 -5.73 3.73 0.75
N ILE A 66 -6.26 4.11 -0.43
CA ILE A 66 -6.21 3.26 -1.61
C ILE A 66 -4.75 3.02 -2.03
N ILE A 67 -3.96 4.07 -2.18
CA ILE A 67 -2.56 3.98 -2.61
C ILE A 67 -1.72 3.20 -1.60
N MET A 68 -1.90 3.47 -0.30
CA MET A 68 -1.24 2.70 0.76
C MET A 68 -1.61 1.22 0.71
N SER A 69 -2.89 0.90 0.47
CA SER A 69 -3.36 -0.49 0.34
C SER A 69 -2.70 -1.21 -0.85
N PHE A 70 -2.50 -0.53 -1.98
CA PHE A 70 -1.76 -1.10 -3.12
C PHE A 70 -0.28 -1.30 -2.80
N SER A 71 0.36 -0.34 -2.15
CA SER A 71 1.77 -0.43 -1.75
C SER A 71 2.01 -1.64 -0.82
N PHE A 72 1.26 -1.73 0.28
CA PHE A 72 1.39 -2.85 1.22
C PHE A 72 0.96 -4.19 0.62
N GLY A 73 -0.15 -4.21 -0.14
CA GLY A 73 -0.65 -5.42 -0.79
C GLY A 73 0.37 -5.98 -1.77
N LEU A 74 0.99 -5.12 -2.58
CA LEU A 74 2.01 -5.54 -3.54
C LEU A 74 3.29 -6.02 -2.85
N ALA A 75 3.71 -5.34 -1.77
CA ALA A 75 4.88 -5.77 -0.98
C ALA A 75 4.67 -7.17 -0.39
N ILE A 76 3.51 -7.42 0.24
CA ILE A 76 3.16 -8.75 0.77
C ILE A 76 3.06 -9.78 -0.35
N TYR A 77 2.47 -9.43 -1.50
CA TYR A 77 2.39 -10.32 -2.65
C TYR A 77 3.76 -10.75 -3.15
N ILE A 78 4.72 -9.82 -3.26
CA ILE A 78 6.10 -10.13 -3.65
C ILE A 78 6.75 -11.09 -2.64
N LEU A 79 6.57 -10.86 -1.34
CA LEU A 79 7.11 -11.74 -0.30
C LEU A 79 6.54 -13.16 -0.36
N VAL A 80 5.21 -13.27 -0.50
CA VAL A 80 4.54 -14.57 -0.65
C VAL A 80 4.98 -15.29 -1.93
N LEU A 81 5.10 -14.54 -3.03
CA LEU A 81 5.58 -15.08 -4.31
C LEU A 81 7.00 -15.64 -4.17
N MET A 82 7.91 -14.86 -3.61
CA MET A 82 9.30 -15.30 -3.38
C MET A 82 9.37 -16.52 -2.46
N ALA A 83 8.60 -16.54 -1.38
CA ALA A 83 8.52 -17.67 -0.46
C ALA A 83 8.00 -18.94 -1.17
N SER A 84 6.94 -18.81 -1.96
CA SER A 84 6.34 -19.92 -2.70
C SER A 84 7.29 -20.53 -3.72
N PHE A 85 8.00 -19.70 -4.47
CA PHE A 85 8.98 -20.17 -5.47
C PHE A 85 10.19 -20.83 -4.80
N LYS A 86 10.67 -20.25 -3.69
CA LYS A 86 11.75 -20.86 -2.91
C LYS A 86 11.34 -22.24 -2.35
N TRP A 87 10.10 -22.36 -1.87
CA TRP A 87 9.61 -23.65 -1.32
C TRP A 87 9.39 -24.71 -2.40
N THR A 88 8.99 -24.28 -3.60
CA THR A 88 8.72 -25.20 -4.71
C THR A 88 10.00 -25.48 -5.55
N HIS A 89 11.18 -24.93 -5.16
CA HIS A 89 12.44 -25.04 -5.89
C HIS A 89 12.33 -24.64 -7.38
N ARG A 90 11.47 -23.67 -7.69
CA ARG A 90 11.30 -23.11 -9.02
C ARG A 90 11.99 -21.75 -9.11
N GLU A 91 12.58 -21.47 -10.26
CA GLU A 91 13.18 -20.16 -10.51
C GLU A 91 12.09 -19.14 -10.89
N LEU A 92 12.11 -18.00 -10.23
CA LEU A 92 11.24 -16.88 -10.58
C LEU A 92 11.87 -16.09 -11.74
N GLY A 93 11.13 -15.90 -12.82
CA GLY A 93 11.65 -15.18 -13.98
C GLY A 93 12.00 -13.72 -13.64
N ASP A 94 13.22 -13.30 -13.96
CA ASP A 94 13.76 -11.95 -13.69
C ASP A 94 12.87 -10.82 -14.20
N VAL A 95 12.18 -11.05 -15.32
CA VAL A 95 11.25 -10.08 -15.93
C VAL A 95 10.07 -9.79 -15.01
N VAL A 96 9.54 -10.82 -14.34
CA VAL A 96 8.40 -10.68 -13.42
C VAL A 96 8.83 -9.90 -12.20
N ILE A 97 9.95 -10.26 -11.57
CA ILE A 97 10.50 -9.56 -10.41
C ILE A 97 10.74 -8.08 -10.74
N LYS A 98 11.35 -7.79 -11.89
CA LYS A 98 11.64 -6.42 -12.32
C LYS A 98 10.38 -5.59 -12.50
N ARG A 99 9.32 -6.17 -13.09
CA ARG A 99 8.04 -5.49 -13.27
C ARG A 99 7.35 -5.20 -11.92
N LEU A 100 7.28 -6.20 -11.04
CA LEU A 100 6.68 -6.05 -9.71
C LEU A 100 7.45 -5.04 -8.86
N LYS A 101 8.78 -5.07 -8.91
CA LYS A 101 9.65 -4.11 -8.24
C LYS A 101 9.39 -2.67 -8.71
N ASN A 102 9.32 -2.44 -10.03
CA ASN A 102 9.04 -1.11 -10.57
C ASN A 102 7.65 -0.62 -10.18
N LEU A 103 6.65 -1.51 -10.23
CA LEU A 103 5.29 -1.19 -9.82
C LEU A 103 5.22 -0.83 -8.32
N LEU A 104 5.95 -1.57 -7.46
CA LEU A 104 6.07 -1.24 -6.05
C LEU A 104 6.69 0.15 -5.85
N GLY A 105 7.74 0.47 -6.59
CA GLY A 105 8.36 1.81 -6.55
C GLY A 105 7.38 2.92 -6.90
N VAL A 106 6.53 2.73 -7.92
CA VAL A 106 5.49 3.70 -8.29
C VAL A 106 4.49 3.88 -7.14
N PHE A 107 4.01 2.80 -6.51
CA PHE A 107 3.06 2.92 -5.40
C PHE A 107 3.68 3.55 -4.16
N VAL A 108 4.94 3.25 -3.84
CA VAL A 108 5.65 3.90 -2.72
C VAL A 108 5.85 5.39 -2.99
N ALA A 109 6.23 5.78 -4.23
CA ALA A 109 6.35 7.17 -4.63
C ALA A 109 5.01 7.91 -4.54
N ALA A 110 3.92 7.27 -4.98
CA ALA A 110 2.58 7.82 -4.87
C ALA A 110 2.15 7.99 -3.40
N THR A 111 2.47 7.02 -2.53
CA THR A 111 2.21 7.11 -1.08
C THR A 111 2.94 8.32 -0.48
N LEU A 112 4.21 8.51 -0.82
CA LEU A 112 4.98 9.67 -0.37
C LEU A 112 4.36 10.98 -0.87
N TYR A 113 3.98 11.04 -2.14
CA TYR A 113 3.34 12.22 -2.73
C TYR A 113 2.04 12.59 -2.01
N PHE A 114 1.14 11.62 -1.79
CA PHE A 114 -0.13 11.88 -1.09
C PHE A 114 0.09 12.26 0.38
N SER A 115 1.09 11.67 1.04
CA SER A 115 1.46 12.05 2.40
C SER A 115 1.96 13.50 2.46
N LEU A 116 2.84 13.90 1.56
CA LEU A 116 3.33 15.27 1.48
C LEU A 116 2.20 16.26 1.15
N ALA A 117 1.35 15.92 0.17
CA ALA A 117 0.19 16.75 -0.20
C ALA A 117 -0.76 16.93 0.99
N TYR A 118 -0.98 15.88 1.79
CA TYR A 118 -1.79 15.95 3.00
C TYR A 118 -1.22 16.96 4.01
N HIS A 119 0.06 16.85 4.34
CA HIS A 119 0.70 17.76 5.30
C HIS A 119 0.76 19.20 4.79
N VAL A 120 1.04 19.41 3.50
CA VAL A 120 1.01 20.74 2.90
C VAL A 120 -0.39 21.36 2.95
N THR A 121 -1.41 20.57 2.67
CA THR A 121 -2.81 21.04 2.74
C THR A 121 -3.19 21.45 4.17
N ASN A 122 -2.81 20.67 5.16
CA ASN A 122 -3.09 20.94 6.55
C ASN A 122 -2.28 22.15 7.09
N LEU A 123 -1.04 22.33 6.64
CA LEU A 123 -0.25 23.51 6.95
C LEU A 123 -0.86 24.79 6.40
N TYR A 124 -1.49 24.72 5.21
CA TYR A 124 -2.19 25.86 4.63
C TYR A 124 -3.50 26.18 5.36
N ALA A 125 -4.19 25.18 5.89
CA ALA A 125 -5.41 25.34 6.65
C ALA A 125 -5.09 25.79 8.08
N THR A 126 -5.46 27.03 8.42
CA THR A 126 -5.17 27.64 9.73
C THR A 126 -5.70 26.85 10.91
N GLU A 127 -6.81 26.13 10.74
CA GLU A 127 -7.43 25.30 11.78
C GLU A 127 -6.58 24.09 12.18
N HIS A 128 -5.76 23.56 11.26
CA HIS A 128 -4.93 22.36 11.46
C HIS A 128 -3.46 22.68 11.77
N HIS A 129 -3.07 23.95 11.72
CA HIS A 129 -1.68 24.39 11.88
C HIS A 129 -1.03 23.94 13.19
N GLY A 130 -1.75 23.95 14.29
CA GLY A 130 -1.24 23.54 15.60
C GLY A 130 -0.91 22.04 15.68
N ILE A 131 -1.69 21.19 15.04
CA ILE A 131 -1.46 19.74 15.00
C ILE A 131 -0.33 19.41 14.03
N GLU A 132 -0.27 20.09 12.91
CA GLU A 132 0.81 19.90 11.93
C GLU A 132 2.18 20.33 12.48
N SER A 133 2.26 21.47 13.18
CA SER A 133 3.50 21.87 13.84
C SER A 133 3.92 20.86 14.91
N PHE A 134 2.98 20.30 15.66
CA PHE A 134 3.27 19.23 16.61
C PHE A 134 3.81 17.96 15.91
N ILE A 135 3.17 17.49 14.84
CA ILE A 135 3.62 16.27 14.13
C ILE A 135 4.97 16.48 13.46
N LEU A 136 5.20 17.63 12.84
CA LEU A 136 6.39 17.89 12.03
C LEU A 136 7.59 18.38 12.83
N LEU A 137 7.36 19.14 13.92
CA LEU A 137 8.43 19.86 14.64
C LEU A 137 8.47 19.58 16.15
N ASP A 138 7.34 19.73 16.85
CA ASP A 138 7.33 19.85 18.33
C ASP A 138 6.93 18.57 19.06
N GLY A 139 6.52 17.51 18.36
CA GLY A 139 5.98 16.28 18.95
C GLY A 139 7.01 15.30 19.54
N GLY A 140 8.30 15.66 19.56
CA GLY A 140 9.36 14.83 20.13
C GLY A 140 9.41 13.44 19.52
N VAL A 141 8.99 12.40 20.27
CA VAL A 141 8.99 11.00 19.81
C VAL A 141 8.06 10.81 18.61
N TYR A 142 6.90 11.48 18.56
CA TYR A 142 5.95 11.38 17.44
C TYR A 142 6.51 11.97 16.14
N THR A 143 7.22 13.10 16.24
CA THR A 143 7.93 13.71 15.12
C THR A 143 9.01 12.78 14.58
N GLN A 144 9.77 12.14 15.47
CA GLN A 144 10.79 11.15 15.06
C GLN A 144 10.16 9.93 14.39
N MET A 145 9.04 9.42 14.91
CA MET A 145 8.30 8.31 14.30
C MET A 145 7.79 8.67 12.89
N TYR A 146 7.34 9.89 12.69
CA TYR A 146 6.92 10.34 11.38
C TYR A 146 8.11 10.43 10.40
N TRP A 147 9.16 11.16 10.73
CA TRP A 147 10.29 11.37 9.83
C TRP A 147 11.11 10.09 9.59
N ILE A 148 11.43 9.35 10.63
CA ILE A 148 12.23 8.13 10.52
C ILE A 148 11.36 6.95 10.06
N GLY A 149 10.20 6.76 10.65
CA GLY A 149 9.31 5.63 10.35
C GLY A 149 8.66 5.75 8.99
N GLN A 150 7.91 6.82 8.75
CA GLN A 150 7.12 6.94 7.53
C GLN A 150 7.92 7.49 6.35
N VAL A 151 8.67 8.57 6.53
CA VAL A 151 9.39 9.21 5.44
C VAL A 151 10.64 8.42 5.07
N LEU A 152 11.52 8.16 6.04
CA LEU A 152 12.80 7.50 5.76
C LEU A 152 12.62 6.00 5.48
N LEU A 153 12.11 5.23 6.45
CA LEU A 153 11.97 3.78 6.33
C LEU A 153 10.81 3.36 5.42
N GLY A 154 9.69 4.07 5.45
CA GLY A 154 8.50 3.73 4.68
C GLY A 154 8.55 4.17 3.22
N SER A 155 9.36 5.19 2.86
CA SER A 155 9.34 5.76 1.52
C SER A 155 10.73 5.89 0.90
N ILE A 156 11.65 6.64 1.50
CA ILE A 156 12.95 6.96 0.89
C ILE A 156 13.82 5.70 0.71
N ILE A 157 13.96 4.89 1.74
CA ILE A 157 14.77 3.66 1.67
C ILE A 157 14.21 2.67 0.66
N PRO A 158 12.90 2.33 0.64
CA PRO A 158 12.34 1.47 -0.39
C PRO A 158 12.54 2.02 -1.81
N LEU A 159 12.34 3.33 -2.03
CA LEU A 159 12.61 3.95 -3.32
C LEU A 159 14.06 3.86 -3.74
N ALA A 160 14.99 4.14 -2.81
CA ALA A 160 16.42 4.00 -3.07
C ALA A 160 16.79 2.54 -3.43
N LEU A 161 16.25 1.55 -2.71
CA LEU A 161 16.49 0.14 -2.99
C LEU A 161 15.88 -0.32 -4.34
N VAL A 162 14.75 0.29 -4.74
CA VAL A 162 14.10 -0.03 -6.01
C VAL A 162 14.87 0.56 -7.19
N TYR A 163 15.29 1.81 -7.11
CA TYR A 163 15.84 2.56 -8.24
C TYR A 163 17.36 2.69 -8.24
N CYS A 164 18.03 2.54 -7.06
CA CYS A 164 19.49 2.57 -7.03
C CYS A 164 20.05 1.34 -7.76
N PRO A 165 20.92 1.53 -8.78
CA PRO A 165 21.57 0.41 -9.43
C PRO A 165 22.41 -0.33 -8.41
N ARG A 166 22.09 -1.59 -8.14
CA ARG A 166 22.99 -2.45 -7.37
C ARG A 166 24.32 -2.47 -8.11
N PRO A 167 25.44 -2.18 -7.43
CA PRO A 167 26.73 -2.47 -8.02
C PRO A 167 26.70 -3.95 -8.41
N ALA A 168 27.16 -4.25 -9.61
CA ALA A 168 27.18 -5.59 -10.20
C ALA A 168 28.17 -6.49 -9.43
N SER A 169 27.87 -6.77 -8.18
CA SER A 169 28.60 -7.68 -7.32
C SER A 169 27.66 -8.73 -6.77
N ASN A 170 27.88 -9.92 -7.36
CA ASN A 170 27.61 -11.27 -6.80
C ASN A 170 26.16 -11.74 -6.71
N ARG A 171 25.80 -12.61 -7.60
CA ARG A 171 25.71 -14.09 -7.47
C ARG A 171 25.74 -14.63 -6.02
N LEU A 172 24.94 -14.05 -5.12
CA LEU A 172 24.80 -14.58 -3.75
C LEU A 172 23.37 -15.05 -3.46
N TRP A 173 22.57 -15.25 -4.48
CA TRP A 173 21.22 -15.83 -4.38
C TRP A 173 20.99 -16.85 -5.49
N THR A 174 21.96 -17.74 -5.70
CA THR A 174 21.76 -19.05 -6.31
C THR A 174 21.59 -20.11 -5.26
#